data_fe1fc8aa822a2e129682e505114e8c19
#
_entry.id   fe1fc8aa822a2e129682e505114e8c19
#
_cell.length_a   1.000
_cell.length_b   1.000
_cell.length_c   1.000
_cell.angle_alpha   90.00
_cell.angle_beta   90.00
_cell.angle_gamma   90.00
#
_symmetry.space_group_name_H-M   'P 1'
#
loop_
_entity.id
_entity.type
_entity.pdbx_description
1 polymer ?
#
loop_
_entity_poly.entity_id
_entity_poly.type
_entity_poly.pdbx_seq_one_letter_code
_entity_poly.pdbx_strand_id
1 'polypeptide(L)'
;YSWTPIMEVACVFLGIFTTMTPALMFLQQNPLPIHEPWQLVYCTGALSAFLDNAPTAMVFYATATTLPAGMDAVAGIAPDFMKAISMGAVFFGALTYIGNGPNFMVKSIAEQEGINMPSFFGYMIKFSLIILLPVYIIVQLLFI
;
A
#
# COMPACT_ATOMS: atom_id res chain seq x y z
N TYR A 1 7.47 -29.21 -7.03
CA TYR A 1 7.37 -27.75 -7.16
C TYR A 1 6.06 -27.40 -7.89
N SER A 2 5.20 -26.59 -7.27
CA SER A 2 3.92 -26.17 -7.87
C SER A 2 4.03 -24.72 -8.39
N TRP A 3 3.64 -24.49 -9.64
CA TRP A 3 3.56 -23.16 -10.25
C TRP A 3 2.25 -22.42 -9.94
N THR A 4 1.29 -23.11 -9.32
CA THR A 4 -0.06 -22.58 -9.05
C THR A 4 -0.03 -21.26 -8.29
N PRO A 5 0.70 -21.10 -7.15
CA PRO A 5 0.72 -19.84 -6.41
C PRO A 5 1.29 -18.69 -7.24
N ILE A 6 2.29 -18.95 -8.07
CA ILE A 6 2.90 -17.92 -8.93
C ILE A 6 1.91 -17.46 -10.01
N MET A 7 1.18 -18.39 -10.62
CA MET A 7 0.16 -18.07 -11.62
C MET A 7 -1.01 -17.30 -11.02
N GLU A 8 -1.46 -17.65 -9.82
CA GLU A 8 -2.50 -16.91 -9.10
C GLU A 8 -2.09 -15.46 -8.87
N VAL A 9 -0.89 -15.25 -8.34
CA VAL A 9 -0.33 -13.90 -8.12
C VAL A 9 -0.20 -13.12 -9.43
N ALA A 10 0.30 -13.76 -10.49
CA ALA A 10 0.44 -13.13 -11.80
C ALA A 10 -0.92 -12.68 -12.38
N CYS A 11 -1.96 -13.50 -12.24
CA CYS A 11 -3.32 -13.15 -12.69
C CYS A 11 -3.89 -11.97 -11.88
N VAL A 12 -3.67 -11.95 -10.56
CA VAL A 12 -4.09 -10.84 -9.69
C VAL A 12 -3.40 -9.54 -10.11
N PHE A 13 -2.07 -9.56 -10.31
CA PHE A 13 -1.34 -8.38 -10.76
C PHE A 13 -1.81 -7.88 -12.13
N LEU A 14 -2.03 -8.77 -13.08
CA LEU A 14 -2.55 -8.41 -14.40
C LEU A 14 -3.90 -7.69 -14.27
N GLY A 15 -4.79 -8.21 -13.43
CA GLY A 15 -6.09 -7.59 -13.13
C GLY A 15 -5.93 -6.20 -12.52
N ILE A 16 -5.09 -6.06 -11.49
CA ILE A 16 -4.82 -4.79 -10.80
C ILE A 16 -4.27 -3.76 -11.78
N PHE A 17 -3.21 -4.06 -12.53
CA PHE A 17 -2.61 -3.10 -13.47
C PHE A 17 -3.56 -2.68 -14.58
N THR A 18 -4.41 -3.59 -15.07
CA THR A 18 -5.39 -3.28 -16.10
C THR A 18 -6.49 -2.33 -15.59
N THR A 19 -6.98 -2.58 -14.36
CA THR A 19 -8.08 -1.79 -13.78
C THR A 19 -7.60 -0.48 -13.15
N MET A 20 -6.31 -0.34 -12.85
CA MET A 20 -5.74 0.84 -12.20
C MET A 20 -5.66 2.05 -13.15
N THR A 21 -5.50 1.84 -14.46
CA THR A 21 -5.31 2.93 -15.42
C THR A 21 -6.43 3.99 -15.37
N PRO A 22 -7.73 3.64 -15.40
CA PRO A 22 -8.79 4.65 -15.30
C PRO A 22 -8.83 5.32 -13.92
N ALA A 23 -8.47 4.62 -12.84
CA ALA A 23 -8.40 5.20 -11.51
C ALA A 23 -7.28 6.27 -11.41
N LEU A 24 -6.11 6.00 -12.02
CA LEU A 24 -5.02 6.96 -12.13
C LEU A 24 -5.44 8.22 -12.89
N MET A 25 -6.10 8.05 -14.04
CA MET A 25 -6.60 9.18 -14.85
C MET A 25 -7.61 10.01 -14.07
N PHE A 26 -8.51 9.37 -13.33
CA PHE A 26 -9.50 10.05 -12.50
C PHE A 26 -8.85 10.88 -11.39
N LEU A 27 -7.86 10.34 -10.69
CA LEU A 27 -7.14 11.05 -9.62
C LEU A 27 -6.29 12.20 -10.13
N GLN A 28 -5.70 12.09 -11.33
CA GLN A 28 -4.98 13.20 -11.95
C GLN A 28 -5.90 14.37 -12.32
N GLN A 29 -7.14 14.07 -12.73
CA GLN A 29 -8.13 15.10 -13.05
C GLN A 29 -8.81 15.69 -11.81
N ASN A 30 -8.88 14.92 -10.73
CA ASN A 30 -9.50 15.29 -9.46
C ASN A 30 -8.50 15.11 -8.32
N PRO A 31 -7.55 16.06 -8.16
CA PRO A 31 -6.54 15.95 -7.11
C PRO A 31 -7.21 15.91 -5.74
N LEU A 32 -6.73 15.00 -4.89
CA LEU A 32 -7.22 14.89 -3.53
C LEU A 32 -6.86 16.15 -2.73
N PRO A 33 -7.74 16.65 -1.86
CA PRO A 33 -7.47 17.80 -1.01
C PRO A 33 -6.52 17.43 0.13
N ILE A 34 -5.29 17.10 -0.22
CA ILE A 34 -4.23 16.71 0.70
C ILE A 34 -3.30 17.90 0.89
N HIS A 35 -3.09 18.30 2.13
CA HIS A 35 -2.25 19.44 2.49
C HIS A 35 -1.09 19.07 3.41
N GLU A 36 -1.23 17.97 4.15
CA GLU A 36 -0.29 17.55 5.18
C GLU A 36 0.30 16.16 4.89
N PRO A 37 1.58 15.93 5.21
CA PRO A 37 2.24 14.64 4.97
C PRO A 37 1.54 13.45 5.65
N TRP A 38 1.05 13.62 6.88
CA TRP A 38 0.35 12.56 7.59
C TRP A 38 -0.93 12.07 6.87
N GLN A 39 -1.62 12.96 6.16
CA GLN A 39 -2.79 12.59 5.35
C GLN A 39 -2.38 11.62 4.25
N LEU A 40 -1.21 11.86 3.62
CA LEU A 40 -0.68 10.95 2.61
C LEU A 40 -0.32 9.58 3.19
N VAL A 41 0.24 9.50 4.41
CA VAL A 41 0.50 8.21 5.07
C VAL A 41 -0.76 7.36 5.12
N TYR A 42 -1.84 7.92 5.66
CA TYR A 42 -3.07 7.15 5.87
C TYR A 42 -3.87 6.92 4.59
N CYS A 43 -3.96 7.89 3.68
CA CYS A 43 -4.63 7.71 2.39
C CYS A 43 -3.92 6.68 1.53
N THR A 44 -2.58 6.79 1.40
CA THR A 44 -1.76 5.80 0.69
C THR A 44 -1.84 4.44 1.38
N GLY A 45 -1.74 4.44 2.71
CA GLY A 45 -1.80 3.22 3.50
C GLY A 45 -3.13 2.49 3.39
N ALA A 46 -4.24 3.21 3.52
CA ALA A 46 -5.57 2.62 3.37
C ALA A 46 -5.75 1.95 2.00
N LEU A 47 -5.25 2.59 0.94
CA LEU A 47 -5.31 2.01 -0.40
C LEU A 47 -4.34 0.83 -0.55
N SER A 48 -3.11 0.94 -0.03
CA SER A 48 -2.09 -0.11 -0.09
C SER A 48 -2.47 -1.36 0.72
N ALA A 49 -3.32 -1.23 1.74
CA ALA A 49 -3.83 -2.38 2.46
C ALA A 49 -4.68 -3.33 1.60
N PHE A 50 -5.23 -2.84 0.49
CA PHE A 50 -6.09 -3.62 -0.42
C PHE A 50 -5.53 -3.75 -1.83
N LEU A 51 -4.72 -2.80 -2.27
CA LEU A 51 -3.97 -2.85 -3.51
C LEU A 51 -2.49 -3.07 -3.19
N ASP A 52 -1.73 -3.58 -4.15
CA ASP A 52 -0.30 -3.77 -3.96
C ASP A 52 0.44 -2.42 -3.76
N ASN A 53 1.58 -2.47 -3.09
CA ASN A 53 2.39 -1.30 -2.74
C ASN A 53 2.80 -0.47 -3.96
N ALA A 54 3.24 -1.11 -5.04
CA ALA A 54 3.77 -0.43 -6.22
C ALA A 54 2.70 0.39 -6.96
N PRO A 55 1.53 -0.18 -7.34
CA PRO A 55 0.47 0.61 -7.96
C PRO A 55 -0.01 1.75 -7.07
N THR A 56 -0.15 1.51 -5.77
CA THR A 56 -0.56 2.54 -4.82
C THR A 56 0.45 3.68 -4.75
N ALA A 57 1.74 3.38 -4.63
CA ALA A 57 2.79 4.40 -4.62
C ALA A 57 2.76 5.24 -5.89
N MET A 58 2.60 4.63 -7.07
CA MET A 58 2.53 5.36 -8.35
C MET A 58 1.36 6.35 -8.40
N VAL A 59 0.19 5.97 -7.91
CA VAL A 59 -0.99 6.85 -7.82
C VAL A 59 -0.68 8.08 -6.98
N PHE A 60 -0.15 7.87 -5.77
CA PHE A 60 0.09 8.97 -4.85
C PHE A 60 1.31 9.81 -5.21
N TYR A 61 2.34 9.24 -5.84
CA TYR A 61 3.42 10.05 -6.42
C TYR A 61 2.91 10.97 -7.54
N ALA A 62 2.07 10.46 -8.44
CA ALA A 62 1.46 11.29 -9.47
C ALA A 62 0.59 12.40 -8.86
N THR A 63 -0.14 12.13 -7.79
CA THR A 63 -0.91 13.14 -7.04
C THR A 63 0.02 14.15 -6.37
N ALA A 64 1.09 13.70 -5.73
CA ALA A 64 2.01 14.58 -5.00
C ALA A 64 2.79 15.54 -5.90
N THR A 65 2.99 15.22 -7.19
CA THR A 65 3.59 16.17 -8.14
C THR A 65 2.72 17.41 -8.40
N THR A 66 1.44 17.37 -8.04
CA THR A 66 0.53 18.53 -8.14
C THR A 66 0.55 19.41 -6.89
N LEU A 67 1.19 18.96 -5.80
CA LEU A 67 1.31 19.70 -4.55
C LEU A 67 2.50 20.66 -4.59
N PRO A 68 2.50 21.72 -3.75
CA PRO A 68 3.62 22.65 -3.69
C PRO A 68 4.92 21.93 -3.33
N ALA A 69 5.90 21.99 -4.21
CA ALA A 69 7.23 21.46 -4.00
C ALA A 69 8.17 22.60 -3.58
N GLY A 70 8.92 22.41 -2.49
CA GLY A 70 9.96 23.35 -2.06
C GLY A 70 11.23 23.28 -2.92
N MET A 71 12.25 24.05 -2.54
CA MET A 71 13.55 24.06 -3.25
C MET A 71 14.30 22.72 -3.17
N ASP A 72 14.02 21.90 -2.15
CA ASP A 72 14.64 20.58 -1.95
C ASP A 72 13.84 19.44 -2.57
N ALA A 73 12.95 19.74 -3.52
CA ALA A 73 12.09 18.75 -4.15
C ALA A 73 12.88 17.65 -4.88
N VAL A 74 12.51 16.41 -4.63
CA VAL A 74 13.02 15.23 -5.34
C VAL A 74 11.97 14.79 -6.36
N ALA A 75 12.33 14.76 -7.63
CA ALA A 75 11.41 14.47 -8.74
C ALA A 75 10.11 15.33 -8.75
N GLY A 76 10.22 16.59 -8.29
CA GLY A 76 9.09 17.50 -8.22
C GLY A 76 8.16 17.30 -7.01
N ILE A 77 8.56 16.49 -6.04
CA ILE A 77 7.79 16.19 -4.81
C ILE A 77 8.60 16.64 -3.59
N ALA A 78 7.96 17.30 -2.64
CA ALA A 78 8.61 17.64 -1.38
C ALA A 78 9.04 16.36 -0.61
N PRO A 79 10.24 16.36 0.02
CA PRO A 79 10.79 15.16 0.67
C PRO A 79 9.85 14.53 1.70
N ASP A 80 9.12 15.34 2.45
CA ASP A 80 8.20 14.84 3.48
C ASP A 80 6.97 14.15 2.89
N PHE A 81 6.46 14.63 1.76
CA PHE A 81 5.40 13.94 1.02
C PHE A 81 5.91 12.62 0.43
N MET A 82 7.14 12.59 -0.06
CA MET A 82 7.74 11.37 -0.59
C MET A 82 7.94 10.32 0.50
N LYS A 83 8.43 10.71 1.69
CA LYS A 83 8.51 9.83 2.87
C LYS A 83 7.14 9.30 3.25
N ALA A 84 6.13 10.17 3.34
CA ALA A 84 4.78 9.82 3.72
C ALA A 84 4.16 8.77 2.79
N ILE A 85 4.29 8.97 1.47
CA ILE A 85 3.80 8.01 0.47
C ILE A 85 4.54 6.68 0.60
N SER A 86 5.86 6.70 0.73
CA SER A 86 6.68 5.50 0.86
C SER A 86 6.32 4.70 2.12
N MET A 87 6.15 5.39 3.26
CA MET A 87 5.71 4.75 4.50
C MET A 87 4.31 4.17 4.39
N GLY A 88 3.36 4.92 3.86
CA GLY A 88 1.99 4.44 3.65
C GLY A 88 1.95 3.24 2.72
N ALA A 89 2.59 3.34 1.55
CA ALA A 89 2.58 2.27 0.57
C ALA A 89 3.22 0.98 1.09
N VAL A 90 4.35 1.06 1.77
CA VAL A 90 5.12 -0.13 2.18
C VAL A 90 4.56 -0.76 3.46
N PHE A 91 4.38 0.03 4.51
CA PHE A 91 4.00 -0.52 5.81
C PHE A 91 2.57 -1.03 5.84
N PHE A 92 1.64 -0.28 5.30
CA PHE A 92 0.22 -0.64 5.34
C PHE A 92 -0.12 -1.81 4.42
N GLY A 93 0.70 -2.12 3.43
CA GLY A 93 0.57 -3.34 2.64
C GLY A 93 0.61 -4.62 3.47
N ALA A 94 1.21 -4.58 4.66
CA ALA A 94 1.21 -5.70 5.59
C ALA A 94 -0.07 -5.83 6.44
N LEU A 95 -1.01 -4.87 6.39
CA LEU A 95 -2.25 -4.93 7.17
C LEU A 95 -3.22 -6.01 6.68
N THR A 96 -3.10 -6.45 5.45
CA THR A 96 -3.93 -7.53 4.89
C THR A 96 -3.09 -8.54 4.12
N TYR A 97 -3.66 -9.70 3.82
CA TYR A 97 -3.00 -10.69 2.98
C TYR A 97 -2.90 -10.27 1.51
N ILE A 98 -3.79 -9.39 1.05
CA ILE A 98 -3.86 -8.96 -0.35
C ILE A 98 -3.13 -7.63 -0.61
N GLY A 99 -2.79 -6.87 0.43
CA GLY A 99 -2.08 -5.60 0.30
C GLY A 99 -0.62 -5.75 -0.14
N ASN A 100 -0.13 -6.99 -0.21
CA ASN A 100 1.23 -7.29 -0.67
C ASN A 100 1.27 -8.71 -1.27
N GLY A 101 1.70 -8.84 -2.52
CA GLY A 101 1.77 -10.13 -3.21
C GLY A 101 2.53 -11.22 -2.44
N PRO A 102 3.73 -10.96 -1.88
CA PRO A 102 4.44 -11.92 -1.03
C PRO A 102 3.64 -12.44 0.16
N ASN A 103 2.85 -11.60 0.83
CA ASN A 103 2.03 -12.02 1.98
C ASN A 103 0.97 -13.03 1.57
N PHE A 104 0.29 -12.78 0.45
CA PHE A 104 -0.69 -13.70 -0.11
C PHE A 104 -0.06 -15.06 -0.47
N MET A 105 1.12 -15.01 -1.11
CA MET A 105 1.84 -16.21 -1.52
C MET A 105 2.30 -17.03 -0.31
N VAL A 106 2.84 -16.39 0.73
CA VAL A 106 3.25 -17.08 1.98
C VAL A 106 2.06 -17.74 2.66
N LYS A 107 0.92 -17.04 2.74
CA LYS A 107 -0.33 -17.63 3.27
C LYS A 107 -0.74 -18.86 2.47
N SER A 108 -0.77 -18.77 1.14
CA SER A 108 -1.17 -19.89 0.27
C SER A 108 -0.24 -21.12 0.44
N ILE A 109 1.06 -20.90 0.51
CA ILE A 109 2.04 -21.96 0.75
C ILE A 109 1.83 -22.61 2.13
N ALA A 110 1.65 -21.80 3.18
CA ALA A 110 1.43 -22.32 4.53
C ALA A 110 0.17 -23.20 4.61
N GLU A 111 -0.92 -22.77 3.96
CA GLU A 111 -2.17 -23.55 3.90
C GLU A 111 -2.02 -24.85 3.10
N GLN A 112 -1.23 -24.85 2.02
CA GLN A 112 -0.91 -26.06 1.28
C GLN A 112 -0.10 -27.08 2.10
N GLU A 113 0.75 -26.59 3.02
CA GLU A 113 1.52 -27.43 3.95
C GLU A 113 0.72 -27.82 5.22
N GLY A 114 -0.58 -27.55 5.25
CA GLY A 114 -1.48 -27.94 6.33
C GLY A 114 -1.43 -27.03 7.57
N ILE A 115 -0.82 -25.87 7.48
CA ILE A 115 -0.79 -24.87 8.56
C ILE A 115 -2.07 -24.06 8.55
N ASN A 116 -2.82 -24.06 9.65
CA ASN A 116 -4.02 -23.26 9.78
C ASN A 116 -3.68 -21.77 9.91
N MET A 117 -3.84 -21.03 8.82
CA MET A 117 -3.67 -19.58 8.82
C MET A 117 -4.95 -18.88 9.27
N PRO A 118 -4.86 -17.72 9.97
CA PRO A 118 -6.02 -16.91 10.31
C PRO A 118 -6.83 -16.52 9.06
N SER A 119 -8.15 -16.42 9.22
CA SER A 119 -8.99 -15.85 8.15
C SER A 119 -8.58 -14.41 7.86
N PHE A 120 -8.97 -13.88 6.69
CA PHE A 120 -8.66 -12.51 6.28
C PHE A 120 -9.01 -11.47 7.36
N PHE A 121 -10.25 -11.47 7.84
CA PHE A 121 -10.68 -10.58 8.91
C PHE A 121 -10.06 -10.93 10.28
N GLY A 122 -9.82 -12.21 10.53
CA GLY A 122 -9.13 -12.65 11.74
C GLY A 122 -7.71 -12.10 11.84
N TYR A 123 -6.97 -12.07 10.72
CA TYR A 123 -5.65 -11.46 10.65
C TYR A 123 -5.72 -9.95 10.87
N MET A 124 -6.62 -9.26 10.18
CA MET A 124 -6.79 -7.82 10.31
C MET A 124 -7.08 -7.39 11.76
N ILE A 125 -8.01 -8.07 12.44
CA ILE A 125 -8.41 -7.68 13.80
C ILE A 125 -7.32 -8.04 14.81
N LYS A 126 -6.78 -9.26 14.77
CA LYS A 126 -5.86 -9.75 15.81
C LYS A 126 -4.44 -9.20 15.69
N PHE A 127 -3.94 -9.03 14.47
CA PHE A 127 -2.57 -8.64 14.23
C PHE A 127 -2.46 -7.21 13.70
N SER A 128 -3.23 -6.85 12.68
CA SER A 128 -3.06 -5.58 12.01
C SER A 128 -3.54 -4.40 12.86
N LEU A 129 -4.75 -4.45 13.39
CA LEU A 129 -5.30 -3.35 14.20
C LEU A 129 -4.65 -3.26 15.60
N ILE A 130 -4.29 -4.40 16.21
CA ILE A 130 -3.79 -4.42 17.60
C ILE A 130 -2.29 -4.19 17.65
N ILE A 131 -1.53 -4.70 16.68
CA ILE A 131 -0.06 -4.66 16.71
C ILE A 131 0.49 -3.69 15.68
N LEU A 132 0.15 -3.90 14.38
CA LEU A 132 0.77 -3.15 13.29
C LEU A 132 0.36 -1.67 13.29
N LEU A 133 -0.93 -1.40 13.42
CA LEU A 133 -1.42 -0.01 13.36
C LEU A 133 -0.83 0.88 14.46
N PRO A 134 -0.76 0.50 15.75
CA PRO A 134 -0.09 1.28 16.78
C PRO A 134 1.40 1.52 16.48
N VAL A 135 2.10 0.49 15.97
CA VAL A 135 3.51 0.63 15.57
C VAL A 135 3.65 1.66 14.44
N TYR A 136 2.77 1.63 13.44
CA TYR A 136 2.81 2.57 12.32
C TYR A 136 2.52 4.00 12.74
N ILE A 137 1.60 4.21 13.70
CA ILE A 137 1.35 5.53 14.30
C ILE A 137 2.61 6.05 15.00
N ILE A 138 3.29 5.20 15.78
CA ILE A 138 4.54 5.58 16.44
C ILE A 138 5.62 5.95 15.42
N VAL A 139 5.79 5.13 14.40
CA VAL A 139 6.78 5.39 13.33
C VAL A 139 6.45 6.69 12.60
N GLN A 140 5.18 6.93 12.26
CA GLN A 140 4.74 8.17 11.62
C GLN A 140 5.08 9.40 12.49
N LEU A 141 4.82 9.36 13.79
CA LEU A 141 5.13 10.46 14.72
C LEU A 141 6.64 10.71 14.90
N LEU A 142 7.49 9.70 14.63
CA LEU A 142 8.94 9.85 14.74
C LEU A 142 9.60 10.39 13.47
N PHE A 143 9.00 10.18 12.28
CA PHE A 143 9.64 10.45 10.99
C PHE A 143 8.95 11.52 10.13
N ILE A 144 7.73 11.89 10.49
CA ILE A 144 6.89 12.90 9.85
C ILE A 144 6.32 13.88 10.89
#